data_df7f8ea092415f8f78fd88cfb158139b
#
_entry.id   df7f8ea092415f8f78fd88cfb158139b
#
_cell.length_a   1.000
_cell.length_b   1.000
_cell.length_c   1.000
_cell.angle_alpha   90.00
_cell.angle_beta   90.00
_cell.angle_gamma   90.00
#
_symmetry.space_group_name_H-M   'P 1'
#
loop_
_entity.id
_entity.type
_entity.pdbx_description
1 polymer ?
#
loop_
_entity_poly.entity_id
_entity_poly.type
_entity_poly.pdbx_seq_one_letter_code
_entity_poly.pdbx_strand_id
1 'polypeptide(L)'
;MHVLVTGAAGFIGFHLSKRLIAEGHTVVGIDNLNDYYSVQLKKDRLAQLQALPGFTFEHTDLADDAALEAVFVRNAFSHVVNLA
;
A
#
# COMPACT_ATOMS: atom_id res chain seq x y z
N MET A 1 -2.09 13.32 -6.95
CA MET A 1 -1.64 12.10 -7.64
C MET A 1 -2.39 10.89 -7.10
N HIS A 2 -2.49 9.85 -7.90
CA HIS A 2 -3.00 8.56 -7.48
C HIS A 2 -1.83 7.57 -7.51
N VAL A 3 -1.39 7.11 -6.33
CA VAL A 3 -0.09 6.47 -6.15
C VAL A 3 -0.27 5.03 -5.67
N LEU A 4 0.39 4.09 -6.34
CA LEU A 4 0.53 2.73 -5.84
C LEU A 4 1.79 2.65 -4.99
N VAL A 5 1.66 2.17 -3.75
CA VAL A 5 2.81 1.92 -2.87
C VAL A 5 2.87 0.42 -2.58
N THR A 6 3.91 -0.25 -3.06
CA THR A 6 4.16 -1.65 -2.72
C THR A 6 4.96 -1.72 -1.44
N GLY A 7 4.66 -2.70 -0.59
CA GLY A 7 5.27 -2.79 0.74
C GLY A 7 4.70 -1.77 1.71
N ALA A 8 3.42 -1.42 1.56
CA ALA A 8 2.78 -0.33 2.32
C ALA A 8 2.73 -0.60 3.83
N ALA A 9 2.72 -1.86 4.25
CA ALA A 9 2.72 -2.21 5.67
C ALA A 9 4.12 -2.25 6.29
N GLY A 10 5.18 -2.10 5.50
CA GLY A 10 6.54 -1.96 5.97
C GLY A 10 6.78 -0.58 6.57
N PHE A 11 7.93 -0.41 7.22
CA PHE A 11 8.23 0.84 7.92
C PHE A 11 8.25 2.05 6.96
N ILE A 12 9.01 1.94 5.87
CA ILE A 12 9.14 3.06 4.92
C ILE A 12 7.82 3.28 4.17
N GLY A 13 7.17 2.18 3.71
CA GLY A 13 5.92 2.27 2.98
C GLY A 13 4.79 2.89 3.80
N PHE A 14 4.72 2.56 5.09
CA PHE A 14 3.77 3.15 6.02
C PHE A 14 3.95 4.66 6.12
N HIS A 15 5.18 5.11 6.39
CA HIS A 15 5.44 6.54 6.56
C HIS A 15 5.28 7.32 5.26
N LEU A 16 5.69 6.75 4.14
CA LEU A 16 5.49 7.37 2.83
C LEU A 16 4.01 7.52 2.50
N SER A 17 3.22 6.46 2.70
CA SER A 17 1.78 6.49 2.44
C SER A 17 1.10 7.55 3.28
N LYS A 18 1.46 7.62 4.55
CA LYS A 18 0.92 8.61 5.47
C LYS A 18 1.23 10.04 5.02
N ARG A 19 2.46 10.28 4.55
CA ARG A 19 2.88 11.59 4.05
C ARG A 19 2.15 11.97 2.76
N LEU A 20 2.00 11.04 1.84
CA LEU A 20 1.29 11.29 0.58
C LEU A 20 -0.17 11.67 0.84
N ILE A 21 -0.84 10.96 1.75
CA ILE A 21 -2.22 11.28 2.13
C ILE A 21 -2.29 12.67 2.77
N ALA A 22 -1.35 13.01 3.64
CA ALA A 22 -1.30 14.32 4.28
C ALA A 22 -1.12 15.45 3.27
N GLU A 23 -0.47 15.18 2.15
CA GLU A 23 -0.27 16.16 1.07
C GLU A 23 -1.41 16.18 0.05
N GLY A 24 -2.49 15.46 0.30
CA GLY A 24 -3.69 15.50 -0.55
C GLY A 24 -3.72 14.49 -1.69
N HIS A 25 -2.78 13.54 -1.72
CA HIS A 25 -2.78 12.48 -2.73
C HIS A 25 -3.64 11.31 -2.28
N THR A 26 -4.06 10.49 -3.24
CA THR A 26 -4.70 9.20 -2.94
C THR A 26 -3.68 8.08 -3.11
N VAL A 27 -3.77 7.08 -2.24
CA VAL A 27 -2.80 5.97 -2.20
C VAL A 27 -3.54 4.65 -2.17
N VAL A 28 -3.14 3.74 -3.06
CA VAL A 28 -3.47 2.33 -2.95
C VAL A 28 -2.20 1.63 -2.46
N GLY A 29 -2.25 1.07 -1.26
CA GLY A 29 -1.15 0.30 -0.69
C GLY A 29 -1.35 -1.18 -0.93
N ILE A 30 -0.31 -1.88 -1.35
CA ILE A 30 -0.34 -3.34 -1.43
C ILE A 30 0.78 -3.93 -0.58
N ASP A 31 0.50 -5.09 0.01
CA ASP A 31 1.46 -5.83 0.82
C ASP A 31 0.97 -7.27 0.90
N ASN A 32 1.87 -8.23 0.94
CA ASN A 32 1.51 -9.63 1.13
C ASN A 32 1.44 -10.02 2.60
N LEU A 33 1.79 -9.09 3.50
CA LEU A 33 1.81 -9.31 4.95
C LEU A 33 2.64 -10.52 5.36
N ASN A 34 3.77 -10.75 4.66
CA ASN A 34 4.64 -11.86 5.00
C ASN A 34 5.14 -11.74 6.45
N ASP A 35 5.60 -12.85 7.01
CA ASP A 35 5.98 -12.96 8.41
C ASP A 35 7.48 -12.76 8.68
N TYR A 36 8.16 -12.03 7.81
CA TYR A 36 9.58 -11.70 8.00
C TYR A 36 9.83 -11.05 9.35
N TYR A 37 8.91 -10.22 9.78
CA TYR A 37 8.82 -9.74 11.15
C TYR A 37 7.34 -9.67 11.52
N SER A 38 7.02 -9.05 12.64
CA SER A 38 5.69 -9.12 13.22
C SER A 38 4.58 -8.76 12.23
N VAL A 39 3.75 -9.74 11.90
CA VAL A 39 2.52 -9.53 11.13
C VAL A 39 1.58 -8.58 11.90
N GLN A 40 1.56 -8.68 13.23
CA GLN A 40 0.75 -7.80 14.05
C GLN A 40 1.17 -6.34 13.90
N LEU A 41 2.47 -6.06 13.84
CA LEU A 41 2.97 -4.71 13.62
C LEU A 41 2.52 -4.17 12.26
N LYS A 42 2.57 -5.00 11.22
CA LYS A 42 2.07 -4.62 9.90
C LYS A 42 0.57 -4.33 9.92
N LYS A 43 -0.21 -5.16 10.60
CA LYS A 43 -1.66 -4.95 10.74
C LYS A 43 -1.97 -3.66 11.49
N ASP A 44 -1.21 -3.36 12.53
CA ASP A 44 -1.37 -2.11 13.29
C ASP A 44 -1.10 -0.88 12.42
N ARG A 45 -0.06 -0.95 11.60
CA ARG A 45 0.25 0.13 10.64
C ARG A 45 -0.87 0.31 9.62
N LEU A 46 -1.37 -0.80 9.07
CA LEU A 46 -2.48 -0.75 8.11
C LEU A 46 -3.74 -0.18 8.72
N ALA A 47 -4.05 -0.53 9.97
CA ALA A 47 -5.21 0.02 10.66
C ALA A 47 -5.14 1.54 10.75
N GLN A 48 -3.96 2.10 11.00
CA GLN A 48 -3.75 3.54 11.02
C GLN A 48 -3.95 4.16 9.63
N LEU A 49 -3.40 3.53 8.59
CA LEU A 49 -3.55 4.03 7.21
C LEU A 49 -5.00 3.96 6.74
N GLN A 50 -5.68 2.86 7.03
CA GLN A 50 -7.07 2.66 6.61
C GLN A 50 -8.05 3.65 7.27
N ALA A 51 -7.66 4.23 8.40
CA ALA A 51 -8.43 5.29 9.03
C ALA A 51 -8.30 6.64 8.31
N LEU A 52 -7.35 6.77 7.39
CA LEU A 52 -7.11 8.02 6.67
C LEU A 52 -7.94 8.07 5.38
N PRO A 53 -8.64 9.17 5.11
CA PRO A 53 -9.35 9.31 3.83
C PRO A 53 -8.34 9.35 2.69
N GLY A 54 -8.66 8.65 1.60
CA GLY A 54 -7.80 8.58 0.43
C GLY A 54 -6.84 7.39 0.40
N PHE A 55 -6.80 6.58 1.45
CA PHE A 55 -6.00 5.34 1.47
C PHE A 55 -6.89 4.12 1.26
N THR A 56 -6.44 3.21 0.40
CA THR A 56 -7.05 1.90 0.16
C THR A 56 -5.96 0.84 0.25
N PHE A 57 -6.25 -0.25 0.93
CA PHE A 57 -5.33 -1.38 1.03
C PHE A 57 -5.82 -2.56 0.20
N GLU A 58 -4.90 -3.21 -0.52
CA GLU A 58 -5.18 -4.49 -1.16
C GLU A 58 -4.11 -5.50 -0.76
N HIS A 59 -4.53 -6.62 -0.18
CA HIS A 59 -3.64 -7.72 0.20
C HIS A 59 -3.23 -8.44 -1.08
N THR A 60 -2.05 -8.13 -1.60
CA THR A 60 -1.58 -8.60 -2.90
C THR A 60 -0.12 -9.00 -2.78
N ASP A 61 0.21 -10.17 -3.34
CA ASP A 61 1.59 -10.63 -3.49
C ASP A 61 2.09 -10.20 -4.87
N LEU A 62 3.24 -9.53 -4.92
CA LEU A 62 3.86 -9.11 -6.18
C LEU A 62 4.22 -10.30 -7.08
N ALA A 63 4.38 -11.50 -6.51
CA ALA A 63 4.62 -12.71 -7.29
C ALA A 63 3.35 -13.24 -7.96
N ASP A 64 2.19 -12.76 -7.58
CA ASP A 64 0.91 -13.13 -8.20
C ASP A 64 0.59 -12.13 -9.32
N ASP A 65 0.99 -12.47 -10.54
CA ASP A 65 0.84 -11.58 -11.71
C ASP A 65 -0.63 -11.23 -11.98
N ALA A 66 -1.54 -12.19 -11.82
CA ALA A 66 -2.95 -11.95 -12.09
C ALA A 66 -3.56 -10.99 -11.07
N ALA A 67 -3.22 -11.15 -9.79
CA ALA A 67 -3.70 -10.25 -8.75
C ALA A 67 -3.14 -8.84 -8.93
N LEU A 68 -1.86 -8.73 -9.27
CA LEU A 68 -1.21 -7.45 -9.50
C LEU A 68 -1.81 -6.73 -10.73
N GLU A 69 -2.04 -7.47 -11.82
CA GLU A 69 -2.69 -6.92 -13.00
C GLU A 69 -4.08 -6.38 -12.67
N ALA A 70 -4.86 -7.09 -11.85
CA ALA A 70 -6.18 -6.64 -11.45
C ALA A 70 -6.13 -5.31 -10.69
N VAL A 71 -5.10 -5.08 -9.87
CA VAL A 71 -4.90 -3.81 -9.18
C VAL A 71 -4.69 -2.69 -10.20
N PHE A 72 -3.85 -2.90 -11.20
CA PHE A 72 -3.61 -1.90 -12.24
C PHE A 72 -4.82 -1.65 -13.11
N VAL A 73 -5.60 -2.68 -13.42
CA VAL A 73 -6.82 -2.53 -14.25
C VAL A 73 -7.88 -1.69 -13.53
N ARG A 74 -8.00 -1.85 -12.20
CA ARG A 74 -8.99 -1.10 -11.42
C ARG A 74 -8.58 0.34 -11.12
N ASN A 75 -7.33 0.70 -11.35
CA ASN A 75 -6.79 1.99 -10.94
C ASN A 75 -6.02 2.66 -12.10
N ALA A 76 -6.14 3.97 -12.19
CA ALA A 76 -5.33 4.77 -13.10
C ALA A 76 -4.22 5.47 -12.31
N PHE A 77 -3.16 4.73 -12.00
CA PHE A 77 -2.06 5.29 -11.22
C PHE A 77 -1.25 6.31 -12.03
N SER A 78 -0.94 7.43 -11.40
CA SER A 78 0.01 8.39 -11.97
C SER A 78 1.45 8.05 -11.58
N HIS A 79 1.65 7.40 -10.44
CA HIS A 79 2.96 7.04 -9.92
C HIS A 79 2.93 5.69 -9.22
N VAL A 80 4.06 4.99 -9.26
CA VAL A 80 4.25 3.72 -8.55
C VAL A 80 5.53 3.82 -7.74
N VAL A 81 5.44 3.52 -6.45
CA VAL A 81 6.61 3.44 -5.56
C VAL A 81 6.75 2.00 -5.08
N ASN A 82 7.83 1.35 -5.49
CA ASN A 82 8.06 -0.06 -5.18
C ASN A 82 9.05 -0.20 -4.04
N LEU A 83 8.52 -0.52 -2.85
CA LEU A 83 9.30 -0.70 -1.62
C LEU A 83 9.23 -2.14 -1.09
N ALA A 84 8.59 -3.02 -1.82
CA ALA A 84 8.48 -4.43 -1.41
C ALA A 84 9.76 -5.20 -1.71
#